data_9067bf465d82144dbc8a9c31bdf02997
#
_entry.id   9067bf465d82144dbc8a9c31bdf02997
#
_cell.length_a   1.000
_cell.length_b   1.000
_cell.length_c   1.000
_cell.angle_alpha   90.00
_cell.angle_beta   90.00
_cell.angle_gamma   90.00
#
_symmetry.space_group_name_H-M   'P 1'
#
loop_
_entity.id
_entity.type
_entity.pdbx_description
1 polymer ?
#
loop_
_entity_poly.entity_id
_entity_poly.type
_entity_poly.pdbx_seq_one_letter_code
_entity_poly.pdbx_strand_id
1 'polypeptide(L)'
;MKTFEQFGIKIPKILLPKKLDTETWATVACDQYTQDREYWKKAEECAKSKPSTLNLILPEVYLNDKDKNEKILKIRKTMQTYLKEGIFEPEKEEFIYIERTTSHGRTRKGLIVAIDLEKYEWKPFSTALIRATEATIVERIPPRMEIRDGAPLELPHIMLLVNDPEKLLVEESGILAKKQNEQLYSGKLMLGGGSIKGWEVSTQEEMDRIEKSLEKLSAQNTCSDGSVFLFAVGDGNHSLATAKSVWEKYKTEHPESANDVENPVRYALVEIVNIYDEGLTFEPIHRVLFNIDSKELIKDLCTKLEGTTEKINTQKELEESVKNSSSDFGFTFMENGKQSFVLLKTDIKELAVSRLQPALDDFLKTAPKSHICDEKGCRLIKAEIDYIHGSDEIFRLGKQENTTGILLPPVAKDSFFATISARGPLPRKSFSMGEADEKRFYLECRKLFS
;
A
#
# COMPACT_ATOMS: atom_id res chain seq x y z
N MET A 1 5.90 11.47 -30.26
CA MET A 1 5.42 11.31 -28.87
C MET A 1 6.61 10.94 -28.02
N LYS A 2 6.80 11.56 -26.84
CA LYS A 2 7.91 11.18 -25.97
C LYS A 2 7.65 9.81 -25.38
N THR A 3 8.70 8.99 -25.28
CA THR A 3 8.64 7.67 -24.63
C THR A 3 9.32 7.76 -23.28
N PHE A 4 8.68 7.21 -22.26
CA PHE A 4 9.20 7.10 -20.89
C PHE A 4 9.59 5.66 -20.54
N GLU A 5 9.73 4.81 -21.55
CA GLU A 5 9.99 3.36 -21.42
C GLU A 5 11.24 3.04 -20.61
N GLN A 6 12.29 3.85 -20.74
CA GLN A 6 13.52 3.70 -19.95
C GLN A 6 13.27 3.82 -18.44
N PHE A 7 12.22 4.56 -18.04
CA PHE A 7 11.81 4.72 -16.65
C PHE A 7 10.69 3.76 -16.24
N GLY A 8 10.29 2.84 -17.13
CA GLY A 8 9.19 1.91 -16.88
C GLY A 8 7.82 2.56 -16.86
N ILE A 9 7.63 3.71 -17.52
CA ILE A 9 6.38 4.48 -17.58
C ILE A 9 5.88 4.54 -19.02
N LYS A 10 4.56 4.46 -19.19
CA LYS A 10 3.82 4.76 -20.42
C LYS A 10 2.72 5.76 -20.13
N ILE A 11 2.44 6.65 -21.08
CA ILE A 11 1.27 7.53 -21.02
C ILE A 11 0.03 6.66 -21.20
N PRO A 12 -0.89 6.61 -20.20
CA PRO A 12 -2.07 5.76 -20.31
C PRO A 12 -3.15 6.37 -21.20
N LYS A 13 -3.93 5.51 -21.86
CA LYS A 13 -5.18 5.90 -22.52
C LYS A 13 -6.30 5.86 -21.46
N ILE A 14 -6.63 7.01 -20.91
CA ILE A 14 -7.60 7.17 -19.81
C ILE A 14 -9.04 7.22 -20.33
N LEU A 15 -9.91 6.58 -19.58
CA LEU A 15 -11.37 6.68 -19.69
C LEU A 15 -11.94 7.35 -18.45
N LEU A 16 -12.65 8.45 -18.62
CA LEU A 16 -13.44 9.11 -17.57
C LEU A 16 -14.92 9.10 -17.93
N PRO A 17 -15.85 8.98 -16.97
CA PRO A 17 -17.28 9.04 -17.29
C PRO A 17 -17.71 10.43 -17.75
N LYS A 18 -18.59 10.49 -18.74
CA LYS A 18 -19.14 11.75 -19.33
C LYS A 18 -19.82 12.68 -18.32
N LYS A 19 -20.46 12.08 -17.32
CA LYS A 19 -21.13 12.81 -16.24
C LYS A 19 -20.59 12.30 -14.92
N LEU A 20 -19.42 12.83 -14.55
CA LEU A 20 -18.71 12.41 -13.35
C LEU A 20 -19.30 13.09 -12.11
N ASP A 21 -20.07 12.32 -11.35
CA ASP A 21 -20.42 12.60 -9.96
C ASP A 21 -19.52 11.72 -9.08
N THR A 22 -18.45 12.29 -8.55
CA THR A 22 -17.42 11.55 -7.83
C THR A 22 -17.95 10.84 -6.58
N GLU A 23 -19.01 11.36 -5.95
CA GLU A 23 -19.61 10.76 -4.75
C GLU A 23 -20.36 9.45 -5.04
N THR A 24 -20.92 9.31 -6.25
CA THR A 24 -21.58 8.06 -6.68
C THR A 24 -20.69 7.18 -7.53
N TRP A 25 -19.72 7.77 -8.25
CA TRP A 25 -18.81 7.03 -9.14
C TRP A 25 -17.67 6.39 -8.40
N ALA A 26 -16.94 7.15 -7.57
CA ALA A 26 -15.67 6.73 -7.01
C ALA A 26 -15.84 5.94 -5.71
N THR A 27 -15.41 4.68 -5.73
CA THR A 27 -15.45 3.75 -4.58
C THR A 27 -14.04 3.52 -4.04
N VAL A 28 -13.89 3.32 -2.73
CA VAL A 28 -12.61 3.00 -2.11
C VAL A 28 -12.04 1.67 -2.64
N ALA A 29 -10.73 1.50 -2.55
CA ALA A 29 -10.02 0.29 -2.94
C ALA A 29 -10.68 -0.99 -2.37
N CYS A 30 -10.80 -2.01 -3.20
CA CYS A 30 -11.56 -3.24 -2.91
C CYS A 30 -10.97 -4.08 -1.77
N ASP A 31 -9.72 -3.87 -1.41
CA ASP A 31 -8.98 -4.53 -0.34
C ASP A 31 -9.13 -3.83 1.03
N GLN A 32 -9.95 -2.77 1.09
CA GLN A 32 -10.32 -2.12 2.34
C GLN A 32 -11.63 -2.67 2.90
N TYR A 33 -11.91 -2.45 4.19
CA TYR A 33 -13.14 -2.90 4.86
C TYR A 33 -13.45 -4.39 4.64
N THR A 34 -12.40 -5.24 4.65
CA THR A 34 -12.48 -6.68 4.32
C THR A 34 -13.29 -7.50 5.32
N GLN A 35 -13.66 -6.93 6.47
CA GLN A 35 -14.51 -7.54 7.50
C GLN A 35 -15.84 -6.80 7.69
N ASP A 36 -16.07 -5.70 6.97
CA ASP A 36 -17.22 -4.82 7.14
C ASP A 36 -18.16 -4.87 5.94
N ARG A 37 -19.09 -5.82 5.94
CA ARG A 37 -20.13 -5.95 4.89
C ARG A 37 -21.13 -4.79 4.92
N GLU A 38 -21.32 -4.13 6.06
CA GLU A 38 -22.26 -3.01 6.18
C GLU A 38 -21.72 -1.75 5.48
N TYR A 39 -20.41 -1.54 5.49
CA TYR A 39 -19.78 -0.49 4.69
C TYR A 39 -20.13 -0.67 3.19
N TRP A 40 -19.96 -1.89 2.66
CA TRP A 40 -20.21 -2.17 1.25
C TRP A 40 -21.69 -2.08 0.87
N LYS A 41 -22.62 -2.43 1.76
CA LYS A 41 -24.05 -2.18 1.55
C LYS A 41 -24.38 -0.69 1.46
N LYS A 42 -23.81 0.13 2.33
CA LYS A 42 -23.94 1.59 2.26
C LYS A 42 -23.36 2.15 0.96
N ALA A 43 -22.25 1.60 0.47
CA ALA A 43 -21.69 1.97 -0.82
C ALA A 43 -22.66 1.62 -1.99
N GLU A 44 -23.29 0.46 -1.95
CA GLU A 44 -24.34 0.06 -2.91
C GLU A 44 -25.55 1.02 -2.87
N GLU A 45 -25.97 1.44 -1.69
CA GLU A 45 -27.03 2.44 -1.51
C GLU A 45 -26.65 3.81 -2.09
N CYS A 46 -25.39 4.25 -1.92
CA CYS A 46 -24.86 5.48 -2.52
C CYS A 46 -24.86 5.41 -4.05
N ALA A 47 -24.46 4.31 -4.62
CA ALA A 47 -24.41 4.11 -6.07
C ALA A 47 -25.80 4.07 -6.71
N LYS A 48 -26.83 3.53 -6.04
CA LYS A 48 -28.28 3.56 -6.42
C LYS A 48 -28.56 3.30 -7.89
N SER A 49 -28.08 2.24 -8.47
CA SER A 49 -28.27 1.91 -9.90
C SER A 49 -27.67 2.90 -10.91
N LYS A 50 -26.93 3.91 -10.45
CA LYS A 50 -26.13 4.76 -11.32
C LYS A 50 -24.84 4.05 -11.74
N PRO A 51 -24.22 4.45 -12.86
CA PRO A 51 -22.85 4.03 -13.16
C PRO A 51 -21.91 4.35 -11.99
N SER A 52 -21.13 3.33 -11.56
CA SER A 52 -20.19 3.45 -10.44
C SER A 52 -19.07 2.45 -10.61
N THR A 53 -17.88 2.79 -10.11
CA THR A 53 -16.74 1.85 -10.03
C THR A 53 -17.05 0.67 -9.11
N LEU A 54 -17.98 0.80 -8.16
CA LEU A 54 -18.46 -0.30 -7.33
C LEU A 54 -19.02 -1.48 -8.18
N ASN A 55 -19.63 -1.18 -9.32
CA ASN A 55 -20.17 -2.20 -10.24
C ASN A 55 -19.08 -2.87 -11.09
N LEU A 56 -17.83 -2.37 -11.03
CA LEU A 56 -16.68 -2.81 -11.83
C LEU A 56 -15.62 -3.52 -10.99
N ILE A 57 -15.81 -3.64 -9.68
CA ILE A 57 -14.86 -4.25 -8.74
C ILE A 57 -15.52 -5.36 -7.94
N LEU A 58 -14.72 -6.26 -7.39
CA LEU A 58 -15.16 -7.22 -6.37
C LEU A 58 -14.50 -6.86 -5.03
N PRO A 59 -15.24 -6.29 -4.06
CA PRO A 59 -14.72 -6.08 -2.71
C PRO A 59 -14.22 -7.38 -2.07
N GLU A 60 -13.06 -7.35 -1.43
CA GLU A 60 -12.41 -8.56 -0.89
C GLU A 60 -13.22 -9.27 0.20
N VAL A 61 -14.14 -8.56 0.86
CA VAL A 61 -15.09 -9.17 1.80
C VAL A 61 -15.96 -10.26 1.16
N TYR A 62 -16.09 -10.27 -0.18
CA TYR A 62 -16.87 -11.24 -0.95
C TYR A 62 -16.03 -12.33 -1.64
N LEU A 63 -14.69 -12.33 -1.48
CA LEU A 63 -13.81 -13.29 -2.16
C LEU A 63 -14.08 -14.76 -1.80
N ASN A 64 -14.61 -15.01 -0.61
CA ASN A 64 -14.91 -16.36 -0.12
C ASN A 64 -16.41 -16.72 -0.22
N ASP A 65 -17.22 -15.87 -0.86
CA ASP A 65 -18.65 -16.13 -1.04
C ASP A 65 -18.87 -17.23 -2.08
N LYS A 66 -19.92 -18.02 -1.89
CA LYS A 66 -20.28 -19.12 -2.81
C LYS A 66 -20.63 -18.65 -4.22
N ASP A 67 -21.16 -17.42 -4.34
CA ASP A 67 -21.55 -16.76 -5.58
C ASP A 67 -20.46 -15.87 -6.19
N LYS A 68 -19.20 -16.00 -5.73
CA LYS A 68 -18.04 -15.23 -6.23
C LYS A 68 -17.96 -15.22 -7.77
N ASN A 69 -18.07 -16.39 -8.39
CA ASN A 69 -17.95 -16.52 -9.84
C ASN A 69 -19.08 -15.80 -10.59
N GLU A 70 -20.31 -15.85 -10.07
CA GLU A 70 -21.44 -15.10 -10.63
C GLU A 70 -21.22 -13.60 -10.54
N LYS A 71 -20.69 -13.12 -9.39
CA LYS A 71 -20.30 -11.72 -9.21
C LYS A 71 -19.22 -11.29 -10.22
N ILE A 72 -18.19 -12.09 -10.44
CA ILE A 72 -17.14 -11.80 -11.44
C ILE A 72 -17.72 -11.71 -12.85
N LEU A 73 -18.59 -12.64 -13.23
CA LEU A 73 -19.26 -12.60 -14.55
C LEU A 73 -20.13 -11.35 -14.70
N LYS A 74 -20.88 -10.97 -13.65
CA LYS A 74 -21.68 -9.75 -13.63
C LYS A 74 -20.81 -8.50 -13.79
N ILE A 75 -19.69 -8.42 -13.08
CA ILE A 75 -18.71 -7.32 -13.18
C ILE A 75 -18.21 -7.18 -14.62
N ARG A 76 -17.73 -8.26 -15.23
CA ARG A 76 -17.25 -8.25 -16.63
C ARG A 76 -18.32 -7.81 -17.62
N LYS A 77 -19.56 -8.30 -17.45
CA LYS A 77 -20.71 -7.88 -18.26
C LYS A 77 -21.00 -6.38 -18.07
N THR A 78 -20.92 -5.87 -16.85
CA THR A 78 -21.12 -4.45 -16.57
C THR A 78 -20.02 -3.59 -17.21
N MET A 79 -18.75 -4.02 -17.15
CA MET A 79 -17.64 -3.35 -17.85
C MET A 79 -17.91 -3.25 -19.35
N GLN A 80 -18.32 -4.34 -20.00
CA GLN A 80 -18.71 -4.35 -21.42
C GLN A 80 -19.90 -3.42 -21.71
N THR A 81 -20.90 -3.42 -20.82
CA THR A 81 -22.07 -2.55 -20.94
C THR A 81 -21.66 -1.08 -20.88
N TYR A 82 -20.84 -0.70 -19.92
CA TYR A 82 -20.37 0.69 -19.78
C TYR A 82 -19.59 1.16 -21.01
N LEU A 83 -18.77 0.28 -21.59
CA LEU A 83 -18.05 0.59 -22.84
C LEU A 83 -19.00 0.77 -24.02
N LYS A 84 -20.02 -0.10 -24.16
CA LYS A 84 -20.98 -0.09 -25.30
C LYS A 84 -22.00 1.04 -25.19
N GLU A 85 -22.47 1.35 -23.99
CA GLU A 85 -23.49 2.38 -23.77
C GLU A 85 -22.93 3.80 -23.73
N GLY A 86 -21.62 3.94 -23.95
CA GLY A 86 -20.97 5.24 -24.04
C GLY A 86 -21.02 6.02 -22.72
N ILE A 87 -20.85 5.32 -21.60
CA ILE A 87 -20.73 5.94 -20.26
C ILE A 87 -19.48 6.81 -20.20
N PHE A 88 -18.41 6.41 -20.88
CA PHE A 88 -17.12 7.10 -20.88
C PHE A 88 -17.02 8.16 -21.99
N GLU A 89 -16.23 9.20 -21.73
CA GLU A 89 -15.67 10.06 -22.78
C GLU A 89 -14.76 9.24 -23.71
N PRO A 90 -14.46 9.74 -24.93
CA PRO A 90 -13.42 9.12 -25.75
C PRO A 90 -12.11 8.97 -24.97
N GLU A 91 -11.39 7.88 -25.24
CA GLU A 91 -10.07 7.67 -24.63
C GLU A 91 -9.14 8.85 -24.94
N LYS A 92 -8.44 9.30 -23.90
CA LYS A 92 -7.44 10.36 -24.01
C LYS A 92 -6.10 9.87 -23.50
N GLU A 93 -5.06 10.10 -24.26
CA GLU A 93 -3.70 9.73 -23.92
C GLU A 93 -3.05 10.86 -23.12
N GLU A 94 -3.04 10.70 -21.80
CA GLU A 94 -2.62 11.73 -20.85
C GLU A 94 -2.17 11.11 -19.53
N PHE A 95 -1.31 11.82 -18.78
CA PHE A 95 -1.22 11.64 -17.33
C PHE A 95 -2.28 12.49 -16.63
N ILE A 96 -2.62 12.15 -15.39
CA ILE A 96 -3.51 13.00 -14.57
C ILE A 96 -2.80 13.32 -13.26
N TYR A 97 -2.66 14.61 -12.97
CA TYR A 97 -2.27 15.07 -11.64
C TYR A 97 -3.50 15.12 -10.74
N ILE A 98 -3.39 14.61 -9.52
CA ILE A 98 -4.49 14.59 -8.55
C ILE A 98 -4.11 15.23 -7.22
N GLU A 99 -5.11 15.86 -6.59
CA GLU A 99 -5.08 16.29 -5.19
C GLU A 99 -6.21 15.57 -4.43
N ARG A 100 -5.84 14.69 -3.53
CA ARG A 100 -6.73 13.88 -2.72
C ARG A 100 -6.76 14.42 -1.29
N THR A 101 -7.82 15.15 -0.90
CA THR A 101 -8.03 15.58 0.48
C THR A 101 -8.79 14.50 1.24
N THR A 102 -8.16 13.92 2.26
CA THR A 102 -8.74 12.86 3.08
C THR A 102 -9.79 13.40 4.05
N SER A 103 -10.56 12.51 4.68
CA SER A 103 -11.50 12.81 5.77
C SER A 103 -10.82 13.49 6.97
N HIS A 104 -9.51 13.28 7.14
CA HIS A 104 -8.68 13.89 8.19
C HIS A 104 -8.08 15.25 7.80
N GLY A 105 -8.47 15.82 6.65
CA GLY A 105 -8.06 17.15 6.20
C GLY A 105 -6.66 17.23 5.59
N ARG A 106 -5.95 16.12 5.42
CA ARG A 106 -4.65 16.07 4.75
C ARG A 106 -4.84 15.95 3.23
N THR A 107 -4.04 16.68 2.47
CA THR A 107 -4.08 16.62 0.99
C THR A 107 -2.84 15.92 0.46
N ARG A 108 -3.05 14.73 -0.13
CA ARG A 108 -2.04 13.97 -0.85
C ARG A 108 -2.06 14.32 -2.32
N LYS A 109 -0.88 14.46 -2.92
CA LYS A 109 -0.68 14.73 -4.34
C LYS A 109 -0.23 13.46 -5.05
N GLY A 110 -0.75 13.21 -6.23
CA GLY A 110 -0.41 12.03 -7.01
C GLY A 110 -0.37 12.29 -8.51
N LEU A 111 0.34 11.43 -9.23
CA LEU A 111 0.38 11.41 -10.69
C LEU A 111 -0.07 10.04 -11.19
N ILE A 112 -1.13 10.01 -11.99
CA ILE A 112 -1.67 8.79 -12.59
C ILE A 112 -0.89 8.47 -13.85
N VAL A 113 -0.30 7.29 -13.88
CA VAL A 113 0.54 6.78 -14.97
C VAL A 113 0.25 5.30 -15.24
N ALA A 114 0.66 4.78 -16.40
CA ALA A 114 0.78 3.35 -16.62
C ALA A 114 2.24 2.93 -16.42
N ILE A 115 2.48 1.84 -15.69
CA ILE A 115 3.83 1.29 -15.51
C ILE A 115 4.00 -0.01 -16.31
N ASP A 116 5.20 -0.22 -16.83
CA ASP A 116 5.59 -1.44 -17.52
C ASP A 116 5.87 -2.56 -16.52
N LEU A 117 5.06 -3.62 -16.55
CA LEU A 117 5.21 -4.78 -15.69
C LEU A 117 6.52 -5.55 -15.95
N GLU A 118 7.19 -5.36 -17.10
CA GLU A 118 8.53 -5.90 -17.34
C GLU A 118 9.62 -5.19 -16.48
N LYS A 119 9.33 -3.99 -15.99
CA LYS A 119 10.22 -3.22 -15.12
C LYS A 119 9.89 -3.39 -13.62
N TYR A 120 8.89 -4.22 -13.30
CA TYR A 120 8.47 -4.54 -11.94
C TYR A 120 8.87 -5.95 -11.53
N GLU A 121 9.39 -6.09 -10.31
CA GLU A 121 9.63 -7.39 -9.69
C GLU A 121 9.27 -7.33 -8.18
N TRP A 122 8.59 -8.37 -7.70
CA TRP A 122 8.18 -8.50 -6.30
C TRP A 122 9.02 -9.51 -5.51
N LYS A 123 9.92 -10.25 -6.18
CA LYS A 123 10.84 -11.18 -5.51
C LYS A 123 11.89 -10.42 -4.69
N PRO A 124 12.34 -11.00 -3.57
CA PRO A 124 13.42 -10.41 -2.77
C PRO A 124 14.69 -10.16 -3.58
N PHE A 125 15.42 -9.10 -3.20
CA PHE A 125 16.72 -8.74 -3.80
C PHE A 125 16.69 -8.48 -5.31
N SER A 126 15.56 -8.00 -5.80
CA SER A 126 15.40 -7.57 -7.19
C SER A 126 16.22 -6.32 -7.48
N THR A 127 16.71 -6.21 -8.73
CA THR A 127 17.37 -5.02 -9.30
C THR A 127 16.44 -4.24 -10.25
N ALA A 128 15.15 -4.59 -10.30
CA ALA A 128 14.16 -3.91 -11.15
C ALA A 128 13.98 -2.45 -10.75
N LEU A 129 13.54 -1.61 -11.71
CA LEU A 129 13.20 -0.20 -11.46
C LEU A 129 12.09 -0.02 -10.43
N ILE A 130 11.13 -0.94 -10.44
CA ILE A 130 9.94 -0.93 -9.57
C ILE A 130 10.00 -2.18 -8.71
N ARG A 131 9.97 -2.00 -7.37
CA ARG A 131 10.12 -3.11 -6.42
C ARG A 131 8.99 -3.13 -5.41
N ALA A 132 8.59 -4.34 -4.98
CA ALA A 132 7.68 -4.52 -3.86
C ALA A 132 8.30 -4.05 -2.55
N THR A 133 7.50 -3.47 -1.67
CA THR A 133 7.93 -3.04 -0.33
C THR A 133 7.68 -4.09 0.73
N GLU A 134 6.71 -4.96 0.53
CA GLU A 134 6.38 -6.05 1.44
C GLU A 134 6.41 -7.40 0.73
N ALA A 135 6.70 -8.46 1.48
CA ALA A 135 6.69 -9.81 0.97
C ALA A 135 5.31 -10.21 0.43
N THR A 136 5.26 -10.61 -0.82
CA THR A 136 4.03 -11.04 -1.49
C THR A 136 3.66 -12.46 -1.09
N ILE A 137 2.40 -12.67 -0.71
CA ILE A 137 1.85 -13.99 -0.40
C ILE A 137 1.36 -14.61 -1.71
N VAL A 138 2.07 -15.59 -2.22
CA VAL A 138 1.80 -16.24 -3.52
C VAL A 138 0.38 -16.80 -3.57
N GLU A 139 -0.12 -17.39 -2.49
CA GLU A 139 -1.46 -17.99 -2.38
C GLU A 139 -2.60 -16.97 -2.53
N ARG A 140 -2.31 -15.68 -2.36
CA ARG A 140 -3.28 -14.60 -2.55
C ARG A 140 -3.42 -14.15 -3.99
N ILE A 141 -2.51 -14.53 -4.88
CA ILE A 141 -2.50 -14.12 -6.29
C ILE A 141 -3.61 -14.80 -7.10
N PRO A 142 -3.79 -16.15 -7.06
CA PRO A 142 -4.75 -16.83 -7.93
C PRO A 142 -6.19 -16.32 -7.84
N PRO A 143 -6.79 -16.09 -6.65
CA PRO A 143 -8.16 -15.58 -6.56
C PRO A 143 -8.34 -14.18 -7.16
N ARG A 144 -7.28 -13.35 -7.17
CA ARG A 144 -7.28 -12.02 -7.77
C ARG A 144 -7.05 -12.06 -9.27
N MET A 145 -6.28 -13.04 -9.76
CA MET A 145 -6.13 -13.29 -11.19
C MET A 145 -7.48 -13.61 -11.84
N GLU A 146 -8.34 -14.39 -11.18
CA GLU A 146 -9.69 -14.70 -11.69
C GLU A 146 -10.53 -13.45 -11.99
N ILE A 147 -10.28 -12.34 -11.28
CA ILE A 147 -11.00 -11.08 -11.46
C ILE A 147 -10.40 -10.29 -12.63
N ARG A 148 -9.04 -10.16 -12.66
CA ARG A 148 -8.31 -9.33 -13.62
C ARG A 148 -8.17 -9.96 -15.00
N ASP A 149 -7.95 -11.27 -15.07
CA ASP A 149 -7.71 -11.99 -16.32
C ASP A 149 -8.96 -11.97 -17.19
N GLY A 150 -8.85 -11.45 -18.41
CA GLY A 150 -9.97 -11.24 -19.32
C GLY A 150 -10.94 -10.12 -18.92
N ALA A 151 -10.61 -9.26 -17.96
CA ALA A 151 -11.43 -8.11 -17.62
C ALA A 151 -11.32 -7.03 -18.71
N PRO A 152 -12.44 -6.49 -19.23
CA PRO A 152 -12.41 -5.45 -20.27
C PRO A 152 -11.78 -4.13 -19.83
N LEU A 153 -11.87 -3.81 -18.54
CA LEU A 153 -11.40 -2.57 -17.94
C LEU A 153 -10.46 -2.84 -16.77
N GLU A 154 -9.51 -1.95 -16.58
CA GLU A 154 -8.68 -1.82 -15.38
C GLU A 154 -9.01 -0.53 -14.65
N LEU A 155 -9.04 -0.61 -13.32
CA LEU A 155 -9.20 0.53 -12.42
C LEU A 155 -8.00 0.55 -11.45
N PRO A 156 -7.36 1.71 -11.22
CA PRO A 156 -6.19 1.78 -10.37
C PRO A 156 -6.55 1.93 -8.88
N HIS A 157 -5.90 1.15 -8.02
CA HIS A 157 -5.82 1.42 -6.58
C HIS A 157 -4.39 1.29 -6.04
N ILE A 158 -3.45 0.92 -6.91
CA ILE A 158 -2.04 0.76 -6.58
C ILE A 158 -1.40 2.13 -6.44
N MET A 159 -0.66 2.35 -5.34
CA MET A 159 0.15 3.53 -5.14
C MET A 159 1.62 3.17 -5.15
N LEU A 160 2.39 3.86 -5.98
CA LEU A 160 3.86 3.78 -6.02
C LEU A 160 4.46 4.98 -5.30
N LEU A 161 5.48 4.73 -4.52
CA LEU A 161 6.28 5.77 -3.87
C LEU A 161 7.48 6.11 -4.73
N VAL A 162 7.79 7.40 -4.84
CA VAL A 162 9.04 7.91 -5.39
C VAL A 162 9.85 8.60 -4.29
N ASN A 163 11.16 8.38 -4.28
CA ASN A 163 12.10 9.04 -3.37
C ASN A 163 12.55 10.37 -3.97
N ASP A 164 11.77 11.42 -3.74
CA ASP A 164 11.93 12.74 -4.35
C ASP A 164 11.92 13.87 -3.30
N PRO A 165 13.01 14.05 -2.55
CA PRO A 165 13.07 15.09 -1.52
C PRO A 165 13.03 16.51 -2.09
N GLU A 166 13.36 16.69 -3.36
CA GLU A 166 13.31 17.99 -4.05
C GLU A 166 11.94 18.30 -4.66
N LYS A 167 10.96 17.37 -4.59
CA LYS A 167 9.58 17.52 -5.08
C LYS A 167 9.47 17.82 -6.59
N LEU A 168 10.35 17.18 -7.39
CA LEU A 168 10.53 17.45 -8.82
C LEU A 168 9.45 16.84 -9.70
N LEU A 169 8.98 15.61 -9.36
CA LEU A 169 8.10 14.84 -10.24
C LEU A 169 6.63 15.20 -10.01
N VAL A 170 6.07 14.85 -8.87
CA VAL A 170 4.63 14.97 -8.63
C VAL A 170 4.21 16.42 -8.41
N GLU A 171 4.91 17.12 -7.53
CA GLU A 171 4.53 18.49 -7.13
C GLU A 171 4.76 19.51 -8.26
N GLU A 172 5.89 19.42 -8.98
CA GLU A 172 6.14 20.29 -10.11
C GLU A 172 5.16 20.04 -11.26
N SER A 173 4.83 18.78 -11.54
CA SER A 173 3.78 18.42 -12.52
C SER A 173 2.45 19.06 -12.14
N GLY A 174 2.09 19.05 -10.86
CA GLY A 174 0.86 19.66 -10.37
C GLY A 174 0.85 21.19 -10.48
N ILE A 175 1.99 21.85 -10.26
CA ILE A 175 2.12 23.30 -10.45
C ILE A 175 1.85 23.68 -11.91
N LEU A 176 2.45 22.95 -12.85
CA LEU A 176 2.27 23.19 -14.28
C LEU A 176 0.85 22.87 -14.72
N ALA A 177 0.32 21.70 -14.37
CA ALA A 177 -1.02 21.28 -14.74
C ALA A 177 -2.10 22.28 -14.31
N LYS A 178 -2.05 22.73 -13.06
CA LYS A 178 -3.01 23.72 -12.56
C LYS A 178 -2.89 25.11 -13.22
N LYS A 179 -1.74 25.44 -13.77
CA LYS A 179 -1.51 26.70 -14.48
C LYS A 179 -1.95 26.64 -15.94
N GLN A 180 -1.80 25.49 -16.59
CA GLN A 180 -1.92 25.34 -18.05
C GLN A 180 -3.23 24.70 -18.49
N ASN A 181 -3.83 23.86 -17.63
CA ASN A 181 -4.94 23.00 -18.00
C ASN A 181 -6.18 23.26 -17.13
N GLU A 182 -7.34 22.99 -17.71
CA GLU A 182 -8.59 22.97 -16.95
C GLU A 182 -8.67 21.72 -16.05
N GLN A 183 -9.45 21.86 -15.00
CA GLN A 183 -9.70 20.76 -14.07
C GLN A 183 -10.62 19.72 -14.70
N LEU A 184 -10.15 18.47 -14.79
CA LEU A 184 -10.93 17.36 -15.35
C LEU A 184 -12.10 16.95 -14.45
N TYR A 185 -11.88 16.98 -13.15
CA TYR A 185 -12.90 16.65 -12.16
C TYR A 185 -12.59 17.25 -10.79
N SER A 186 -13.66 17.48 -10.03
CA SER A 186 -13.61 17.90 -8.63
C SER A 186 -14.87 17.48 -7.91
N GLY A 187 -14.76 16.89 -6.74
CA GLY A 187 -15.92 16.51 -5.95
C GLY A 187 -15.60 15.78 -4.65
N LYS A 188 -16.67 15.54 -3.89
CA LYS A 188 -16.62 14.70 -2.70
C LYS A 188 -16.51 13.23 -3.09
N LEU A 189 -15.98 12.42 -2.19
CA LEU A 189 -15.89 10.98 -2.35
C LEU A 189 -16.95 10.26 -1.51
N MET A 190 -17.31 9.08 -1.96
CA MET A 190 -18.34 8.23 -1.36
C MET A 190 -18.11 8.03 0.14
N LEU A 191 -19.20 7.99 0.90
CA LEU A 191 -19.23 7.69 2.35
C LEU A 191 -18.30 8.55 3.21
N GLY A 192 -18.18 9.83 2.88
CA GLY A 192 -17.37 10.75 3.66
C GLY A 192 -15.86 10.57 3.47
N GLY A 193 -15.45 9.87 2.42
CA GLY A 193 -14.03 9.66 2.10
C GLY A 193 -13.23 10.93 1.79
N GLY A 194 -13.77 12.13 2.01
CA GLY A 194 -13.13 13.43 1.72
C GLY A 194 -13.43 13.91 0.30
N SER A 195 -12.43 14.43 -0.42
CA SER A 195 -12.60 14.97 -1.78
C SER A 195 -11.40 14.70 -2.68
N ILE A 196 -11.61 14.80 -3.99
CA ILE A 196 -10.57 14.64 -4.99
C ILE A 196 -10.71 15.69 -6.08
N LYS A 197 -9.58 16.11 -6.64
CA LYS A 197 -9.48 16.97 -7.82
C LYS A 197 -8.45 16.37 -8.77
N GLY A 198 -8.69 16.50 -10.08
CA GLY A 198 -7.77 16.01 -11.11
C GLY A 198 -7.59 17.01 -12.23
N TRP A 199 -6.37 17.08 -12.76
CA TRP A 199 -5.98 17.92 -13.90
C TRP A 199 -5.26 17.09 -14.94
N GLU A 200 -5.51 17.38 -16.20
CA GLU A 200 -4.76 16.82 -17.31
C GLU A 200 -3.28 17.21 -17.23
N VAL A 201 -2.41 16.31 -17.67
CA VAL A 201 -0.98 16.54 -17.90
C VAL A 201 -0.64 15.95 -19.27
N SER A 202 -0.59 16.81 -20.31
CA SER A 202 -0.43 16.34 -21.70
C SER A 202 0.37 17.29 -22.59
N THR A 203 0.66 18.51 -22.13
CA THR A 203 1.41 19.49 -22.95
C THR A 203 2.87 19.06 -23.11
N GLN A 204 3.50 19.54 -24.19
CA GLN A 204 4.92 19.23 -24.45
C GLN A 204 5.82 19.73 -23.30
N GLU A 205 5.53 20.89 -22.73
CA GLU A 205 6.28 21.44 -21.60
C GLU A 205 6.19 20.54 -20.36
N GLU A 206 5.00 20.02 -20.06
CA GLU A 206 4.80 19.07 -18.95
C GLU A 206 5.54 17.77 -19.17
N MET A 207 5.48 17.20 -20.40
CA MET A 207 6.21 15.98 -20.75
C MET A 207 7.73 16.18 -20.67
N ASP A 208 8.25 17.34 -21.09
CA ASP A 208 9.67 17.68 -20.98
C ASP A 208 10.11 17.81 -19.52
N ARG A 209 9.25 18.36 -18.67
CA ARG A 209 9.50 18.48 -17.24
C ARG A 209 9.53 17.11 -16.56
N ILE A 210 8.54 16.28 -16.83
CA ILE A 210 8.46 14.91 -16.27
C ILE A 210 9.71 14.11 -16.66
N GLU A 211 10.13 14.15 -17.94
CA GLU A 211 11.33 13.45 -18.42
C GLU A 211 12.58 13.89 -17.64
N LYS A 212 12.82 15.20 -17.54
CA LYS A 212 13.96 15.76 -16.79
C LYS A 212 13.94 15.36 -15.31
N SER A 213 12.73 15.34 -14.72
CA SER A 213 12.58 14.92 -13.31
C SER A 213 12.93 13.44 -13.15
N LEU A 214 12.45 12.57 -14.05
CA LEU A 214 12.75 11.14 -14.03
C LEU A 214 14.23 10.84 -14.28
N GLU A 215 14.90 11.57 -15.19
CA GLU A 215 16.34 11.48 -15.41
C GLU A 215 17.11 11.78 -14.12
N LYS A 216 16.78 12.90 -13.47
CA LYS A 216 17.42 13.31 -12.22
C LYS A 216 17.17 12.32 -11.10
N LEU A 217 15.92 11.87 -10.92
CA LEU A 217 15.55 10.89 -9.92
C LEU A 217 16.21 9.53 -10.16
N SER A 218 16.35 9.10 -11.42
CA SER A 218 17.09 7.87 -11.75
C SER A 218 18.55 7.95 -11.32
N ALA A 219 19.21 9.09 -11.57
CA ALA A 219 20.59 9.30 -11.13
C ALA A 219 20.70 9.33 -9.60
N GLN A 220 19.77 9.98 -8.91
CA GLN A 220 19.76 10.09 -7.43
C GLN A 220 19.44 8.76 -6.73
N ASN A 221 18.61 7.90 -7.34
CA ASN A 221 18.14 6.63 -6.78
C ASN A 221 18.93 5.42 -7.33
N THR A 222 20.16 5.63 -7.78
CA THR A 222 21.08 4.55 -8.17
C THR A 222 21.65 3.88 -6.92
N CYS A 223 21.44 2.57 -6.82
CA CYS A 223 21.90 1.74 -5.71
C CYS A 223 23.42 1.46 -5.81
N SER A 224 24.01 0.93 -4.74
CA SER A 224 25.45 0.59 -4.70
C SER A 224 25.87 -0.48 -5.71
N ASP A 225 24.94 -1.32 -6.17
CA ASP A 225 25.14 -2.33 -7.22
C ASP A 225 24.98 -1.78 -8.64
N GLY A 226 24.73 -0.49 -8.79
CA GLY A 226 24.52 0.19 -10.05
C GLY A 226 23.08 0.07 -10.60
N SER A 227 22.18 -0.67 -9.95
CA SER A 227 20.77 -0.72 -10.30
C SER A 227 20.06 0.56 -9.89
N VAL A 228 18.99 0.92 -10.62
CA VAL A 228 18.14 2.06 -10.26
C VAL A 228 16.90 1.54 -9.51
N PHE A 229 16.62 2.08 -8.33
CA PHE A 229 15.39 1.82 -7.58
C PHE A 229 14.49 3.06 -7.62
N LEU A 230 13.74 3.20 -8.71
CA LEU A 230 12.98 4.42 -9.00
C LEU A 230 11.67 4.47 -8.23
N PHE A 231 10.92 3.36 -8.18
CA PHE A 231 9.61 3.30 -7.55
C PHE A 231 9.47 2.10 -6.61
N ALA A 232 8.88 2.35 -5.45
CA ALA A 232 8.53 1.35 -4.46
C ALA A 232 7.00 1.18 -4.39
N VAL A 233 6.48 -0.04 -4.29
CA VAL A 233 5.03 -0.26 -4.15
C VAL A 233 4.61 0.14 -2.74
N GLY A 234 3.95 1.28 -2.61
CA GLY A 234 3.50 1.79 -1.30
C GLY A 234 2.22 1.12 -0.82
N ASP A 235 1.25 0.93 -1.71
CA ASP A 235 0.01 0.20 -1.45
C ASP A 235 -0.39 -0.63 -2.67
N GLY A 236 -1.11 -1.75 -2.45
CA GLY A 236 -1.52 -2.64 -3.53
C GLY A 236 -0.43 -3.64 -3.98
N ASN A 237 0.51 -4.06 -3.11
CA ASN A 237 1.56 -5.04 -3.43
C ASN A 237 0.99 -6.32 -4.08
N HIS A 238 -0.10 -6.91 -3.52
CA HIS A 238 -0.73 -8.09 -4.10
C HIS A 238 -1.42 -7.80 -5.44
N SER A 239 -1.97 -6.62 -5.61
CA SER A 239 -2.65 -6.22 -6.86
C SER A 239 -1.66 -6.04 -8.00
N LEU A 240 -0.49 -5.43 -7.74
CA LEU A 240 0.55 -5.29 -8.76
C LEU A 240 1.21 -6.64 -9.09
N ALA A 241 1.46 -7.48 -8.08
CA ALA A 241 1.94 -8.85 -8.30
C ALA A 241 0.94 -9.68 -9.11
N THR A 242 -0.37 -9.49 -8.88
CA THR A 242 -1.44 -10.11 -9.69
C THR A 242 -1.39 -9.61 -11.13
N ALA A 243 -1.24 -8.30 -11.37
CA ALA A 243 -1.12 -7.75 -12.71
C ALA A 243 0.08 -8.35 -13.45
N LYS A 244 1.25 -8.44 -12.79
CA LYS A 244 2.45 -9.12 -13.33
C LYS A 244 2.17 -10.58 -13.67
N SER A 245 1.49 -11.32 -12.77
CA SER A 245 1.18 -12.75 -13.00
C SER A 245 0.22 -12.96 -14.16
N VAL A 246 -0.76 -12.06 -14.35
CA VAL A 246 -1.66 -12.08 -15.52
C VAL A 246 -0.87 -11.80 -16.81
N TRP A 247 0.05 -10.83 -16.80
CA TRP A 247 0.91 -10.55 -17.93
C TRP A 247 1.83 -11.74 -18.29
N GLU A 248 2.46 -12.37 -17.29
CA GLU A 248 3.30 -13.55 -17.52
C GLU A 248 2.50 -14.74 -18.09
N LYS A 249 1.28 -14.95 -17.60
CA LYS A 249 0.35 -15.93 -18.17
C LYS A 249 0.02 -15.58 -19.61
N TYR A 250 -0.35 -14.34 -19.88
CA TYR A 250 -0.71 -13.86 -21.20
C TYR A 250 0.43 -14.06 -22.23
N LYS A 251 1.67 -13.73 -21.85
CA LYS A 251 2.88 -14.00 -22.70
C LYS A 251 3.07 -15.48 -23.00
N THR A 252 2.74 -16.34 -22.04
CA THR A 252 2.86 -17.80 -22.24
C THR A 252 1.82 -18.31 -23.22
N GLU A 253 0.60 -17.78 -23.17
CA GLU A 253 -0.51 -18.13 -24.05
C GLU A 253 -0.40 -17.46 -25.44
N HIS A 254 0.27 -16.29 -25.51
CA HIS A 254 0.45 -15.46 -26.70
C HIS A 254 1.92 -15.05 -26.87
N PRO A 255 2.83 -15.97 -27.23
CA PRO A 255 4.28 -15.67 -27.33
C PRO A 255 4.61 -14.56 -28.32
N GLU A 256 3.82 -14.38 -29.36
CA GLU A 256 3.95 -13.30 -30.35
C GLU A 256 3.78 -11.90 -29.76
N SER A 257 3.04 -11.79 -28.65
CA SER A 257 2.77 -10.54 -27.95
C SER A 257 3.82 -10.19 -26.88
N ALA A 258 4.81 -11.06 -26.64
CA ALA A 258 5.79 -10.87 -25.56
C ALA A 258 6.59 -9.56 -25.68
N ASN A 259 6.85 -9.10 -26.92
CA ASN A 259 7.58 -7.87 -27.20
C ASN A 259 6.67 -6.71 -27.66
N ASP A 260 5.34 -6.90 -27.63
CA ASP A 260 4.41 -5.86 -28.04
C ASP A 260 4.31 -4.77 -26.95
N VAL A 261 4.93 -3.63 -27.22
CA VAL A 261 4.93 -2.45 -26.35
C VAL A 261 3.58 -1.71 -26.35
N GLU A 262 2.67 -2.05 -27.26
CA GLU A 262 1.33 -1.48 -27.32
C GLU A 262 0.29 -2.34 -26.58
N ASN A 263 0.65 -3.58 -26.20
CA ASN A 263 -0.27 -4.48 -25.51
C ASN A 263 -0.70 -3.92 -24.14
N PRO A 264 -2.00 -3.64 -23.93
CA PRO A 264 -2.45 -3.04 -22.67
C PRO A 264 -2.23 -3.93 -21.45
N VAL A 265 -2.19 -5.26 -21.60
CA VAL A 265 -1.99 -6.21 -20.49
C VAL A 265 -0.57 -6.12 -19.90
N ARG A 266 0.40 -5.66 -20.70
CA ARG A 266 1.79 -5.40 -20.27
C ARG A 266 1.89 -4.33 -19.20
N TYR A 267 0.88 -3.47 -19.05
CA TYR A 267 0.94 -2.31 -18.19
C TYR A 267 -0.06 -2.41 -17.03
N ALA A 268 0.22 -1.67 -15.95
CA ALA A 268 -0.72 -1.45 -14.86
C ALA A 268 -0.89 0.05 -14.62
N LEU A 269 -2.15 0.49 -14.47
CA LEU A 269 -2.48 1.87 -14.11
C LEU A 269 -2.25 2.06 -12.61
N VAL A 270 -1.50 3.10 -12.23
CA VAL A 270 -1.09 3.37 -10.85
C VAL A 270 -1.08 4.87 -10.54
N GLU A 271 -1.06 5.21 -9.24
CA GLU A 271 -0.79 6.55 -8.74
C GLU A 271 0.65 6.60 -8.22
N ILE A 272 1.49 7.50 -8.74
CA ILE A 272 2.79 7.83 -8.14
C ILE A 272 2.60 8.93 -7.11
N VAL A 273 3.14 8.72 -5.90
CA VAL A 273 3.11 9.66 -4.78
C VAL A 273 4.53 9.87 -4.27
N ASN A 274 4.89 11.10 -3.95
CA ASN A 274 6.16 11.39 -3.32
C ASN A 274 6.15 10.86 -1.86
N ILE A 275 7.16 10.08 -1.46
CA ILE A 275 7.25 9.60 -0.08
C ILE A 275 7.29 10.75 0.93
N TYR A 276 7.79 11.92 0.53
CA TYR A 276 7.88 13.14 1.35
C TYR A 276 6.62 14.02 1.28
N ASP A 277 5.56 13.61 0.57
CA ASP A 277 4.29 14.35 0.56
C ASP A 277 3.74 14.50 1.98
N GLU A 278 3.32 15.73 2.33
CA GLU A 278 2.84 16.06 3.69
C GLU A 278 1.47 15.43 3.99
N GLY A 279 0.70 15.13 2.94
CA GLY A 279 -0.58 14.41 3.05
C GLY A 279 -0.42 12.91 3.23
N LEU A 280 0.81 12.38 3.09
CA LEU A 280 1.10 10.96 3.23
C LEU A 280 1.66 10.65 4.63
N THR A 281 0.88 9.94 5.44
CA THR A 281 1.30 9.46 6.75
C THR A 281 1.74 8.01 6.70
N PHE A 282 2.83 7.72 7.39
CA PHE A 282 3.31 6.35 7.61
C PHE A 282 3.09 6.02 9.09
N GLU A 283 2.10 5.20 9.36
CA GLU A 283 1.78 4.74 10.69
C GLU A 283 2.55 3.43 10.96
N PRO A 284 3.38 3.36 12.02
CA PRO A 284 3.98 2.09 12.41
C PRO A 284 2.88 1.12 12.84
N ILE A 285 2.96 -0.12 12.39
CA ILE A 285 2.11 -1.17 12.94
C ILE A 285 2.86 -1.76 14.12
N HIS A 286 2.26 -1.68 15.31
CA HIS A 286 2.82 -2.18 16.55
C HIS A 286 2.66 -3.70 16.68
N ARG A 287 3.26 -4.31 17.68
CA ARG A 287 3.21 -5.74 17.94
C ARG A 287 2.64 -6.02 19.32
N VAL A 288 1.92 -7.11 19.46
CA VAL A 288 1.59 -7.69 20.75
C VAL A 288 1.91 -9.18 20.73
N LEU A 289 2.59 -9.66 21.76
CA LEU A 289 2.89 -11.07 21.92
C LEU A 289 2.12 -11.59 23.12
N PHE A 290 1.48 -12.74 22.94
CA PHE A 290 0.70 -13.44 23.95
C PHE A 290 1.39 -14.73 24.39
N ASN A 291 1.12 -15.15 25.61
CA ASN A 291 1.59 -16.41 26.21
C ASN A 291 3.13 -16.50 26.26
N ILE A 292 3.77 -15.41 26.65
CA ILE A 292 5.23 -15.30 26.76
C ILE A 292 5.66 -14.69 28.11
N ASP A 293 6.92 -14.94 28.48
CA ASP A 293 7.60 -14.18 29.52
C ASP A 293 8.17 -12.88 28.93
N SER A 294 7.66 -11.74 29.43
CA SER A 294 8.05 -10.42 28.93
C SER A 294 9.53 -10.09 29.17
N LYS A 295 10.09 -10.55 30.30
CA LYS A 295 11.50 -10.30 30.64
C LYS A 295 12.44 -11.11 29.76
N GLU A 296 12.09 -12.36 29.49
CA GLU A 296 12.84 -13.23 28.59
C GLU A 296 12.85 -12.64 27.16
N LEU A 297 11.67 -12.22 26.65
CA LEU A 297 11.55 -11.55 25.37
C LEU A 297 12.44 -10.29 25.29
N ILE A 298 12.33 -9.39 26.27
CA ILE A 298 13.09 -8.12 26.26
C ILE A 298 14.59 -8.39 26.33
N LYS A 299 15.02 -9.37 27.13
CA LYS A 299 16.43 -9.77 27.22
C LYS A 299 16.97 -10.33 25.90
N ASP A 300 16.21 -11.20 25.24
CA ASP A 300 16.54 -11.79 23.94
C ASP A 300 16.67 -10.69 22.86
N LEU A 301 15.67 -9.82 22.76
CA LEU A 301 15.68 -8.70 21.82
C LEU A 301 16.82 -7.70 22.11
N CYS A 302 17.09 -7.39 23.36
CA CYS A 302 18.22 -6.54 23.77
C CYS A 302 19.54 -7.11 23.24
N THR A 303 19.72 -8.42 23.32
CA THR A 303 20.93 -9.10 22.80
C THR A 303 20.97 -9.09 21.28
N LYS A 304 19.87 -9.48 20.61
CA LYS A 304 19.82 -9.61 19.14
C LYS A 304 19.88 -8.27 18.40
N LEU A 305 19.39 -7.21 19.03
CA LEU A 305 19.36 -5.87 18.47
C LEU A 305 20.53 -4.99 18.99
N GLU A 306 21.45 -5.57 19.78
CA GLU A 306 22.62 -4.91 20.34
C GLU A 306 22.26 -3.63 21.11
N GLY A 307 21.13 -3.67 21.83
CA GLY A 307 20.57 -2.51 22.50
C GLY A 307 20.81 -2.49 24.02
N THR A 308 20.29 -1.45 24.66
CA THR A 308 20.26 -1.29 26.12
C THR A 308 18.86 -0.97 26.59
N THR A 309 18.48 -1.46 27.76
CA THR A 309 17.14 -1.24 28.32
C THR A 309 17.14 -0.15 29.36
N GLU A 310 16.08 0.67 29.37
CA GLU A 310 15.80 1.70 30.36
C GLU A 310 14.38 1.54 30.89
N LYS A 311 14.19 1.60 32.20
CA LYS A 311 12.86 1.59 32.82
C LYS A 311 12.24 2.96 32.72
N ILE A 312 11.02 3.02 32.22
CA ILE A 312 10.23 4.25 32.05
C ILE A 312 9.11 4.29 33.11
N ASN A 313 8.79 5.47 33.62
CA ASN A 313 7.84 5.59 34.72
C ASN A 313 6.36 5.67 34.28
N THR A 314 6.10 6.22 33.09
CA THR A 314 4.73 6.45 32.61
C THR A 314 4.53 6.03 31.18
N GLN A 315 3.27 5.69 30.84
CA GLN A 315 2.84 5.40 29.46
C GLN A 315 3.20 6.53 28.51
N LYS A 316 2.89 7.78 28.90
CA LYS A 316 3.12 8.96 28.06
C LYS A 316 4.61 9.16 27.76
N GLU A 317 5.47 9.00 28.76
CA GLU A 317 6.92 9.10 28.59
C GLU A 317 7.47 8.03 27.63
N LEU A 318 6.96 6.79 27.73
CA LEU A 318 7.34 5.72 26.80
C LEU A 318 6.92 6.05 25.36
N GLU A 319 5.68 6.48 25.17
CA GLU A 319 5.14 6.81 23.86
C GLU A 319 5.90 7.98 23.20
N GLU A 320 6.20 9.05 23.98
CA GLU A 320 6.98 10.18 23.50
C GLU A 320 8.43 9.76 23.17
N SER A 321 9.05 8.91 23.98
CA SER A 321 10.41 8.43 23.75
C SER A 321 10.51 7.64 22.43
N VAL A 322 9.57 6.71 22.20
CA VAL A 322 9.50 5.92 20.96
C VAL A 322 9.18 6.81 19.76
N LYS A 323 8.25 7.74 19.89
CA LYS A 323 7.83 8.65 18.81
C LYS A 323 8.97 9.58 18.35
N ASN A 324 9.86 9.95 19.25
CA ASN A 324 10.99 10.84 18.96
C ASN A 324 12.25 10.09 18.52
N SER A 325 12.21 8.76 18.41
CA SER A 325 13.31 7.92 17.95
C SER A 325 12.99 7.33 16.58
N SER A 326 14.00 6.95 15.82
CA SER A 326 13.87 6.17 14.59
C SER A 326 14.17 4.68 14.78
N SER A 327 14.69 4.29 15.95
CA SER A 327 15.25 2.94 16.18
C SER A 327 14.84 2.31 17.51
N ASP A 328 14.30 3.07 18.47
CA ASP A 328 14.01 2.57 19.81
C ASP A 328 12.63 1.91 19.89
N PHE A 329 12.48 0.92 20.76
CA PHE A 329 11.24 0.18 20.94
C PHE A 329 10.72 0.34 22.36
N GLY A 330 9.39 0.54 22.51
CA GLY A 330 8.73 0.61 23.81
C GLY A 330 8.04 -0.69 24.15
N PHE A 331 8.21 -1.18 25.38
CA PHE A 331 7.56 -2.38 25.88
C PHE A 331 6.60 -2.03 27.01
N THR A 332 5.42 -2.66 26.98
CA THR A 332 4.43 -2.56 28.05
C THR A 332 3.91 -3.96 28.42
N PHE A 333 3.90 -4.28 29.71
CA PHE A 333 3.51 -5.61 30.22
C PHE A 333 3.16 -5.52 31.73
N MET A 334 2.57 -6.57 32.26
CA MET A 334 2.28 -6.68 33.70
C MET A 334 3.48 -7.24 34.47
N GLU A 335 3.87 -6.57 35.55
CA GLU A 335 4.89 -7.02 36.48
C GLU A 335 4.40 -6.78 37.92
N ASN A 336 4.33 -7.84 38.73
CA ASN A 336 3.89 -7.77 40.11
C ASN A 336 2.53 -7.04 40.32
N GLY A 337 1.57 -7.30 39.42
CA GLY A 337 0.23 -6.72 39.46
C GLY A 337 0.17 -5.25 39.03
N LYS A 338 1.25 -4.70 38.47
CA LYS A 338 1.30 -3.32 37.92
C LYS A 338 1.79 -3.32 36.50
N GLN A 339 1.28 -2.39 35.71
CA GLN A 339 1.78 -2.18 34.34
C GLN A 339 3.16 -1.56 34.42
N SER A 340 4.11 -2.19 33.73
CA SER A 340 5.52 -1.78 33.63
C SER A 340 5.84 -1.31 32.21
N PHE A 341 6.79 -0.39 32.11
CA PHE A 341 7.23 0.22 30.85
C PHE A 341 8.75 0.15 30.73
N VAL A 342 9.23 -0.32 29.59
CA VAL A 342 10.67 -0.42 29.29
C VAL A 342 10.93 0.14 27.91
N LEU A 343 11.94 0.97 27.77
CA LEU A 343 12.47 1.44 26.50
C LEU A 343 13.72 0.60 26.16
N LEU A 344 13.72 -0.01 24.97
CA LEU A 344 14.91 -0.63 24.38
C LEU A 344 15.54 0.37 23.40
N LYS A 345 16.67 0.92 23.77
CA LYS A 345 17.46 1.84 22.95
C LYS A 345 18.35 1.05 22.01
N THR A 346 18.34 1.37 20.73
CA THR A 346 19.18 0.74 19.71
C THR A 346 19.81 1.78 18.78
N ASP A 347 20.81 1.36 18.01
CA ASP A 347 21.48 2.19 16.99
C ASP A 347 21.21 1.64 15.57
N ILE A 348 19.99 1.11 15.34
CA ILE A 348 19.56 0.59 14.05
C ILE A 348 19.48 1.74 13.04
N LYS A 349 20.18 1.62 11.91
CA LYS A 349 20.23 2.64 10.86
C LYS A 349 19.21 2.40 9.76
N GLU A 350 18.75 1.17 9.61
CA GLU A 350 17.69 0.76 8.69
C GLU A 350 16.31 1.00 9.33
N LEU A 351 15.24 0.73 8.59
CA LEU A 351 13.91 0.72 9.19
C LEU A 351 13.84 -0.29 10.36
N ALA A 352 13.51 0.20 11.55
CA ALA A 352 13.54 -0.56 12.80
C ALA A 352 12.80 -1.90 12.71
N VAL A 353 11.66 -1.94 12.01
CA VAL A 353 10.87 -3.15 11.81
C VAL A 353 11.62 -4.24 11.03
N SER A 354 12.55 -3.87 10.15
CA SER A 354 13.34 -4.83 9.36
C SER A 354 14.31 -5.65 10.22
N ARG A 355 14.66 -5.14 11.41
CA ARG A 355 15.48 -5.83 12.40
C ARG A 355 14.64 -6.50 13.49
N LEU A 356 13.57 -5.84 13.93
CA LEU A 356 12.70 -6.34 14.99
C LEU A 356 11.97 -7.62 14.59
N GLN A 357 11.31 -7.64 13.42
CA GLN A 357 10.46 -8.78 13.06
C GLN A 357 11.24 -10.09 12.93
N PRO A 358 12.40 -10.16 12.26
CA PRO A 358 13.20 -11.38 12.24
C PRO A 358 13.63 -11.84 13.64
N ALA A 359 13.96 -10.92 14.54
CA ALA A 359 14.31 -11.25 15.93
C ALA A 359 13.11 -11.82 16.71
N LEU A 360 11.90 -11.28 16.49
CA LEU A 360 10.66 -11.81 17.06
C LEU A 360 10.29 -13.18 16.49
N ASP A 361 10.41 -13.36 15.17
CA ASP A 361 10.12 -14.64 14.51
C ASP A 361 11.05 -15.75 15.02
N ASP A 362 12.31 -15.41 15.29
CA ASP A 362 13.27 -16.34 15.86
C ASP A 362 12.98 -16.64 17.35
N PHE A 363 12.63 -15.63 18.14
CA PHE A 363 12.17 -15.84 19.52
C PHE A 363 10.95 -16.77 19.57
N LEU A 364 9.95 -16.54 18.73
CA LEU A 364 8.72 -17.37 18.70
C LEU A 364 8.96 -18.82 18.29
N LYS A 365 10.02 -19.13 17.52
CA LYS A 365 10.41 -20.52 17.21
C LYS A 365 10.94 -21.28 18.42
N THR A 366 11.64 -20.57 19.31
CA THR A 366 12.33 -21.12 20.47
C THR A 366 11.57 -20.93 21.78
N ALA A 367 10.55 -20.05 21.77
CA ALA A 367 9.75 -19.74 22.96
C ALA A 367 9.17 -21.01 23.58
N PRO A 368 9.28 -21.17 24.92
CA PRO A 368 8.76 -22.33 25.61
C PRO A 368 7.23 -22.42 25.44
N LYS A 369 6.74 -23.62 25.19
CA LYS A 369 5.31 -23.88 25.13
C LYS A 369 4.79 -23.90 26.57
N SER A 370 3.92 -22.98 26.91
CA SER A 370 3.31 -22.89 28.25
C SER A 370 2.15 -23.89 28.35
N HIS A 371 2.05 -24.59 29.49
CA HIS A 371 0.86 -25.40 29.81
C HIS A 371 -0.06 -24.55 30.68
N ILE A 372 -1.27 -24.28 30.20
CA ILE A 372 -2.34 -23.76 31.07
C ILE A 372 -3.22 -24.94 31.45
N CYS A 373 -3.33 -25.17 32.76
CA CYS A 373 -4.22 -26.17 33.35
C CYS A 373 -5.42 -25.42 33.94
N ASP A 374 -6.61 -25.70 33.43
CA ASP A 374 -7.89 -25.22 33.94
C ASP A 374 -8.79 -26.43 34.31
N GLU A 375 -10.01 -26.18 34.77
CA GLU A 375 -10.99 -27.23 35.10
C GLU A 375 -11.32 -28.20 33.93
N LYS A 376 -10.92 -27.82 32.68
CA LYS A 376 -11.13 -28.60 31.46
C LYS A 376 -9.89 -29.42 31.03
N GLY A 377 -8.78 -29.32 31.78
CA GLY A 377 -7.52 -30.03 31.54
C GLY A 377 -6.34 -29.11 31.18
N CYS A 378 -5.17 -29.72 31.00
CA CYS A 378 -3.96 -29.00 30.61
C CYS A 378 -3.90 -28.89 29.09
N ARG A 379 -3.79 -27.64 28.59
CA ARG A 379 -3.60 -27.33 27.17
C ARG A 379 -2.22 -26.71 26.95
N LEU A 380 -1.57 -27.17 25.88
CA LEU A 380 -0.34 -26.58 25.40
C LEU A 380 -0.67 -25.27 24.65
N ILE A 381 -0.24 -24.14 25.19
CA ILE A 381 -0.42 -22.83 24.56
C ILE A 381 0.90 -22.43 23.93
N LYS A 382 0.84 -22.02 22.67
CA LYS A 382 1.99 -21.45 21.95
C LYS A 382 2.01 -19.93 22.16
N ALA A 383 3.20 -19.37 22.11
CA ALA A 383 3.37 -17.94 21.92
C ALA A 383 2.74 -17.51 20.60
N GLU A 384 2.01 -16.40 20.62
CA GLU A 384 1.33 -15.82 19.44
C GLU A 384 1.71 -14.36 19.29
N ILE A 385 1.69 -13.86 18.06
CA ILE A 385 1.93 -12.46 17.73
C ILE A 385 0.75 -11.91 16.96
N ASP A 386 0.31 -10.70 17.31
CA ASP A 386 -0.66 -9.93 16.56
C ASP A 386 -0.12 -8.53 16.23
N TYR A 387 -0.78 -7.86 15.31
CA TYR A 387 -0.35 -6.62 14.67
C TYR A 387 -1.41 -5.54 14.89
N ILE A 388 -1.03 -4.48 15.57
CA ILE A 388 -1.96 -3.52 16.14
C ILE A 388 -1.71 -2.11 15.58
N HIS A 389 -2.78 -1.46 15.12
CA HIS A 389 -2.78 -0.05 14.80
C HIS A 389 -3.08 0.79 16.05
N GLY A 390 -2.31 1.86 16.22
CA GLY A 390 -2.47 2.78 17.34
C GLY A 390 -1.88 2.28 18.66
N SER A 391 -1.37 3.22 19.45
CA SER A 391 -0.69 2.95 20.72
C SER A 391 -1.64 2.60 21.86
N ASP A 392 -2.85 3.17 21.89
CA ASP A 392 -3.83 2.96 22.96
C ASP A 392 -4.18 1.49 23.15
N GLU A 393 -4.37 0.77 22.03
CA GLU A 393 -4.70 -0.65 22.06
C GLU A 393 -3.51 -1.50 22.54
N ILE A 394 -2.28 -1.12 22.20
CA ILE A 394 -1.06 -1.75 22.72
C ILE A 394 -0.99 -1.63 24.25
N PHE A 395 -1.26 -0.44 24.79
CA PHE A 395 -1.27 -0.25 26.25
C PHE A 395 -2.41 -0.99 26.92
N ARG A 396 -3.58 -1.09 26.28
CA ARG A 396 -4.72 -1.88 26.79
C ARG A 396 -4.39 -3.38 26.84
N LEU A 397 -3.81 -3.92 25.77
CA LEU A 397 -3.44 -5.35 25.69
C LEU A 397 -2.28 -5.69 26.62
N GLY A 398 -1.29 -4.79 26.79
CA GLY A 398 -0.18 -4.97 27.72
C GLY A 398 -0.58 -5.02 29.21
N LYS A 399 -1.87 -4.81 29.57
CA LYS A 399 -2.43 -5.06 30.91
C LYS A 399 -2.84 -6.51 31.14
N GLN A 400 -2.77 -7.35 30.14
CA GLN A 400 -3.09 -8.78 30.28
C GLN A 400 -1.84 -9.54 30.78
N GLU A 401 -2.07 -10.54 31.61
CA GLU A 401 -0.99 -11.42 32.09
C GLU A 401 -0.35 -12.19 30.90
N ASN A 402 0.95 -12.43 31.00
CA ASN A 402 1.73 -13.12 29.95
C ASN A 402 1.63 -12.48 28.56
N THR A 403 1.42 -11.18 28.53
CA THR A 403 1.26 -10.39 27.28
C THR A 403 2.26 -9.23 27.28
N THR A 404 2.92 -9.03 26.13
CA THR A 404 3.83 -7.89 25.93
C THR A 404 3.38 -7.09 24.71
N GLY A 405 3.01 -5.83 24.93
CA GLY A 405 2.85 -4.86 23.86
C GLY A 405 4.20 -4.24 23.49
N ILE A 406 4.44 -4.07 22.20
CA ILE A 406 5.66 -3.47 21.63
C ILE A 406 5.28 -2.29 20.76
N LEU A 407 5.68 -1.10 21.17
CA LEU A 407 5.60 0.12 20.38
C LEU A 407 6.80 0.20 19.44
N LEU A 408 6.55 0.45 18.16
CA LEU A 408 7.57 0.69 17.15
C LEU A 408 7.71 2.19 16.89
N PRO A 409 8.93 2.66 16.56
CA PRO A 409 9.16 4.04 16.18
C PRO A 409 8.49 4.37 14.84
N PRO A 410 8.31 5.67 14.52
CA PRO A 410 7.82 6.11 13.21
C PRO A 410 8.68 5.58 12.07
N VAL A 411 8.07 5.38 10.91
CA VAL A 411 8.78 4.93 9.71
C VAL A 411 9.66 6.07 9.18
N ALA A 412 10.97 5.89 9.21
CA ALA A 412 11.93 6.88 8.72
C ALA A 412 11.93 6.89 7.18
N LYS A 413 11.37 7.94 6.58
CA LYS A 413 11.23 8.08 5.12
C LYS A 413 12.58 8.06 4.40
N ASP A 414 13.62 8.66 4.99
CA ASP A 414 14.96 8.77 4.40
C ASP A 414 15.68 7.41 4.27
N SER A 415 15.42 6.47 5.17
CA SER A 415 16.01 5.13 5.13
C SER A 415 15.17 4.10 4.38
N PHE A 416 13.96 4.46 3.91
CA PHE A 416 12.98 3.54 3.36
C PHE A 416 13.51 2.80 2.12
N PHE A 417 13.89 3.54 1.09
CA PHE A 417 14.42 2.96 -0.16
C PHE A 417 15.75 2.22 0.06
N ALA A 418 16.66 2.80 0.86
CA ALA A 418 17.93 2.18 1.20
C ALA A 418 17.74 0.84 1.94
N THR A 419 16.81 0.78 2.88
CA THR A 419 16.51 -0.47 3.61
C THR A 419 15.99 -1.56 2.66
N ILE A 420 15.04 -1.24 1.79
CA ILE A 420 14.47 -2.22 0.84
C ILE A 420 15.53 -2.68 -0.16
N SER A 421 16.37 -1.77 -0.65
CA SER A 421 17.47 -2.11 -1.56
C SER A 421 18.48 -3.07 -0.92
N ALA A 422 18.86 -2.83 0.33
CA ALA A 422 19.86 -3.61 1.02
C ALA A 422 19.35 -4.94 1.60
N ARG A 423 18.08 -4.98 2.03
CA ARG A 423 17.50 -6.12 2.77
C ARG A 423 16.38 -6.85 2.05
N GLY A 424 15.94 -6.35 0.89
CA GLY A 424 14.74 -6.83 0.20
C GLY A 424 13.45 -6.30 0.82
N PRO A 425 12.30 -6.84 0.42
CA PRO A 425 11.00 -6.43 0.92
C PRO A 425 10.91 -6.51 2.45
N LEU A 426 10.24 -5.53 3.04
CA LEU A 426 10.00 -5.47 4.48
C LEU A 426 9.11 -6.64 4.93
N PRO A 427 9.18 -7.02 6.20
CA PRO A 427 8.21 -7.94 6.79
C PRO A 427 6.78 -7.42 6.60
N ARG A 428 5.82 -8.35 6.52
CA ARG A 428 4.40 -7.98 6.43
C ARG A 428 3.97 -7.14 7.63
N LYS A 429 3.00 -6.25 7.38
CA LYS A 429 2.48 -5.38 8.42
C LYS A 429 3.58 -4.50 9.06
N SER A 430 4.48 -3.98 8.23
CA SER A 430 5.54 -3.07 8.67
C SER A 430 5.01 -1.67 8.95
N PHE A 431 4.13 -1.19 8.08
CA PHE A 431 3.52 0.13 8.18
C PHE A 431 2.14 0.15 7.50
N SER A 432 1.37 1.17 7.77
CA SER A 432 0.19 1.54 7.02
C SER A 432 0.36 2.94 6.44
N MET A 433 -0.12 3.15 5.22
CA MET A 433 -0.21 4.49 4.62
C MET A 433 -1.62 5.03 4.82
N GLY A 434 -1.85 5.63 5.98
CA GLY A 434 -3.14 6.16 6.41
C GLY A 434 -4.18 5.08 6.74
N GLU A 435 -5.36 5.52 7.16
CA GLU A 435 -6.52 4.70 7.49
C GLU A 435 -7.24 4.20 6.23
N ALA A 436 -8.23 3.30 6.39
CA ALA A 436 -8.95 2.69 5.27
C ALA A 436 -9.66 3.72 4.37
N ASP A 437 -10.22 4.78 4.94
CA ASP A 437 -10.89 5.87 4.23
C ASP A 437 -9.92 6.87 3.57
N GLU A 438 -8.62 6.80 3.89
CA GLU A 438 -7.56 7.58 3.24
C GLU A 438 -6.96 6.88 2.02
N LYS A 439 -7.28 5.60 1.82
CA LYS A 439 -6.78 4.82 0.69
C LYS A 439 -7.29 5.36 -0.65
N ARG A 440 -6.73 4.84 -1.73
CA ARG A 440 -7.13 5.25 -3.06
C ARG A 440 -8.59 4.89 -3.34
N PHE A 441 -9.28 5.80 -4.02
CA PHE A 441 -10.59 5.57 -4.62
C PHE A 441 -10.43 5.31 -6.10
N TYR A 442 -11.17 4.35 -6.63
CA TYR A 442 -11.23 4.10 -8.07
C TYR A 442 -11.95 5.25 -8.76
N LEU A 443 -11.35 5.84 -9.74
CA LEU A 443 -11.95 6.92 -10.51
C LEU A 443 -11.65 6.77 -12.00
N GLU A 444 -10.39 6.80 -12.38
CA GLU A 444 -9.92 6.60 -13.74
C GLU A 444 -10.02 5.13 -14.14
N CYS A 445 -10.30 4.89 -15.41
CA CYS A 445 -10.29 3.57 -16.01
C CYS A 445 -9.40 3.56 -17.25
N ARG A 446 -8.99 2.38 -17.69
CA ARG A 446 -8.46 2.15 -19.03
C ARG A 446 -8.91 0.78 -19.57
N LYS A 447 -8.88 0.60 -20.88
CA LYS A 447 -9.10 -0.72 -21.49
C LYS A 447 -7.95 -1.65 -21.14
N LEU A 448 -8.27 -2.91 -20.87
CA LEU A 448 -7.29 -3.94 -20.54
C LEU A 448 -7.33 -5.09 -21.56
N PHE A 449 -8.43 -5.85 -21.62
CA PHE A 449 -8.64 -6.86 -22.64
C PHE A 449 -9.74 -6.37 -23.60
N SER A 450 -9.43 -6.27 -24.89
CA SER A 450 -10.34 -5.85 -25.95
C SER A 450 -10.94 -7.06 -26.68
#